data_6a6162784d8289677d962690779bee85
#
_entry.id   6a6162784d8289677d962690779bee85
#
_cell.length_a   1.000
_cell.length_b   1.000
_cell.length_c   1.000
_cell.angle_alpha   90.00
_cell.angle_beta   90.00
_cell.angle_gamma   90.00
#
_symmetry.space_group_name_H-M   'P 1'
#
loop_
_entity.id
_entity.type
_entity.pdbx_description
1 polymer ?
#
loop_
_entity_poly.entity_id
_entity_poly.type
_entity_poly.pdbx_seq_one_letter_code
_entity_poly.pdbx_strand_id
1 'polypeptide(L)'
;MTWMECFEKYGYYSLLNYETDDIEPEMEFFLENGEIPNQLREIYLSKYRDELFLILQPDRDENVKKFCQRWDNNIMAFIKFGSLPDDNRESIKKLRYNIVQVILYGIGENINGVKYMNEPDDFSEEKSTSVSRKIFIKSNDADE
;
A
#
# COMPACT_ATOMS: atom_id res chain seq x y z
N MET A 1 5.86 -13.08 13.34
CA MET A 1 4.56 -12.42 13.20
C MET A 1 4.41 -11.95 11.76
N THR A 2 3.30 -12.32 11.13
CA THR A 2 3.04 -11.87 9.75
C THR A 2 2.49 -10.44 9.75
N TRP A 3 2.49 -9.80 8.58
CA TRP A 3 1.86 -8.50 8.39
C TRP A 3 0.41 -8.51 8.86
N MET A 4 -0.35 -9.52 8.41
CA MET A 4 -1.76 -9.66 8.74
C MET A 4 -1.98 -9.75 10.25
N GLU A 5 -1.23 -10.62 10.93
CA GLU A 5 -1.33 -10.79 12.38
C GLU A 5 -1.02 -9.48 13.12
N CYS A 6 0.02 -8.77 12.68
CA CYS A 6 0.41 -7.52 13.29
C CYS A 6 -0.66 -6.45 13.16
N PHE A 7 -1.17 -6.28 11.95
CA PHE A 7 -2.19 -5.26 11.69
C PHE A 7 -3.52 -5.61 12.35
N GLU A 8 -3.94 -6.86 12.31
CA GLU A 8 -5.18 -7.30 12.97
C GLU A 8 -5.13 -7.08 14.48
N LYS A 9 -3.97 -7.32 15.07
CA LYS A 9 -3.78 -7.11 16.51
C LYS A 9 -4.06 -5.67 16.93
N TYR A 10 -3.76 -4.71 16.07
CA TYR A 10 -3.95 -3.29 16.36
C TYR A 10 -5.24 -2.72 15.75
N GLY A 11 -6.15 -3.59 15.33
CA GLY A 11 -7.48 -3.17 14.88
C GLY A 11 -7.57 -2.78 13.40
N TYR A 12 -6.56 -3.10 12.61
CA TYR A 12 -6.60 -2.87 11.17
C TYR A 12 -7.23 -4.06 10.46
N TYR A 13 -7.84 -3.81 9.32
CA TYR A 13 -8.36 -4.90 8.49
C TYR A 13 -7.91 -4.73 7.04
N SER A 14 -7.79 -5.87 6.35
CA SER A 14 -7.35 -5.91 4.96
C SER A 14 -8.50 -5.57 4.03
N LEU A 15 -8.25 -4.68 3.06
CA LEU A 15 -9.19 -4.40 1.98
C LEU A 15 -9.02 -5.39 0.81
N LEU A 16 -7.94 -6.17 0.81
CA LEU A 16 -7.73 -7.23 -0.18
C LEU A 16 -8.30 -8.53 0.37
N ASN A 17 -9.47 -8.92 -0.10
CA ASN A 17 -10.07 -10.17 0.32
C ASN A 17 -9.76 -11.25 -0.72
N TYR A 18 -8.75 -12.07 -0.43
CA TYR A 18 -8.33 -13.13 -1.33
C TYR A 18 -9.25 -14.35 -1.32
N GLU A 19 -10.15 -14.44 -0.36
CA GLU A 19 -11.06 -15.57 -0.23
C GLU A 19 -12.33 -15.43 -1.08
N THR A 20 -12.61 -14.22 -1.51
CA THR A 20 -13.76 -13.95 -2.38
C THR A 20 -13.28 -13.19 -3.61
N ASP A 21 -13.97 -13.36 -4.73
CA ASP A 21 -13.69 -12.63 -5.95
C ASP A 21 -14.22 -11.19 -5.88
N ASP A 22 -14.84 -10.82 -4.76
CA ASP A 22 -15.42 -9.49 -4.58
C ASP A 22 -14.33 -8.49 -4.21
N ILE A 23 -14.17 -7.49 -5.06
CA ILE A 23 -13.24 -6.39 -4.80
C ILE A 23 -14.05 -5.26 -4.16
N GLU A 24 -13.58 -4.78 -3.00
CA GLU A 24 -14.23 -3.67 -2.32
C GLU A 24 -14.24 -2.42 -3.21
N PRO A 25 -15.34 -1.66 -3.26
CA PRO A 25 -15.45 -0.48 -4.13
C PRO A 25 -14.34 0.55 -3.92
N GLU A 26 -13.87 0.72 -2.71
CA GLU A 26 -12.79 1.65 -2.41
C GLU A 26 -11.44 1.26 -3.04
N MET A 27 -11.34 0.03 -3.52
CA MET A 27 -10.12 -0.45 -4.19
C MET A 27 -10.01 0.01 -5.63
N GLU A 28 -11.08 0.53 -6.23
CA GLU A 28 -11.12 0.89 -7.64
C GLU A 28 -9.91 1.71 -8.09
N PHE A 29 -9.48 2.64 -7.28
CA PHE A 29 -8.37 3.55 -7.62
C PHE A 29 -7.00 2.89 -7.56
N PHE A 30 -6.91 1.70 -7.00
CA PHE A 30 -5.67 0.96 -6.85
C PHE A 30 -5.57 -0.25 -7.78
N LEU A 31 -6.57 -0.44 -8.63
CA LEU A 31 -6.59 -1.52 -9.60
C LEU A 31 -5.90 -1.10 -10.90
N GLU A 32 -5.38 -2.09 -11.60
CA GLU A 32 -4.82 -1.93 -12.93
C GLU A 32 -5.59 -2.86 -13.87
N ASN A 33 -6.26 -2.28 -14.86
CA ASN A 33 -7.12 -3.02 -15.81
C ASN A 33 -8.18 -3.88 -15.09
N GLY A 34 -8.70 -3.37 -13.97
CA GLY A 34 -9.74 -4.06 -13.19
C GLY A 34 -9.22 -5.16 -12.28
N GLU A 35 -7.91 -5.34 -12.23
CA GLU A 35 -7.27 -6.39 -11.41
C GLU A 35 -6.32 -5.78 -10.40
N ILE A 36 -6.06 -6.51 -9.31
CA ILE A 36 -5.09 -6.11 -8.30
C ILE A 36 -3.68 -6.22 -8.89
N PRO A 37 -2.90 -5.13 -8.96
CA PRO A 37 -1.53 -5.20 -9.47
C PRO A 37 -0.66 -6.14 -8.63
N ASN A 38 0.26 -6.85 -9.26
CA ASN A 38 1.18 -7.74 -8.56
C ASN A 38 2.03 -7.01 -7.52
N GLN A 39 2.25 -5.72 -7.72
CA GLN A 39 3.05 -4.89 -6.83
C GLN A 39 2.32 -4.48 -5.56
N LEU A 40 0.99 -4.61 -5.54
CA LEU A 40 0.18 -4.30 -4.37
C LEU A 40 -0.02 -5.59 -3.57
N ARG A 41 0.66 -5.70 -2.45
CA ARG A 41 0.59 -6.91 -1.62
C ARG A 41 -0.56 -6.88 -0.64
N GLU A 42 -0.76 -5.74 0.01
CA GLU A 42 -1.82 -5.58 1.01
C GLU A 42 -2.24 -4.13 1.10
N ILE A 43 -3.49 -3.90 1.53
CA ILE A 43 -3.97 -2.60 1.96
C ILE A 43 -4.65 -2.81 3.31
N TYR A 44 -4.23 -2.03 4.31
CA TYR A 44 -4.81 -2.10 5.65
C TYR A 44 -5.47 -0.77 6.01
N LEU A 45 -6.70 -0.84 6.44
CA LEU A 45 -7.45 0.31 6.91
C LEU A 45 -7.65 0.17 8.42
N SER A 46 -7.43 1.25 9.17
CA SER A 46 -7.60 1.24 10.60
C SER A 46 -9.07 1.10 10.99
N LYS A 47 -9.32 0.63 12.22
CA LYS A 47 -10.66 0.45 12.77
C LYS A 47 -11.52 1.71 12.67
N TYR A 48 -10.93 2.86 12.91
CA TYR A 48 -11.63 4.15 12.87
C TYR A 48 -11.55 4.86 11.52
N ARG A 49 -10.97 4.17 10.51
CA ARG A 49 -10.85 4.67 9.13
C ARG A 49 -10.07 5.98 9.01
N ASP A 50 -9.10 6.16 9.88
CA ASP A 50 -8.26 7.35 9.90
C ASP A 50 -6.82 7.11 9.48
N GLU A 51 -6.45 5.86 9.20
CA GLU A 51 -5.12 5.49 8.71
C GLU A 51 -5.21 4.43 7.63
N LEU A 52 -4.43 4.59 6.57
CA LEU A 52 -4.38 3.64 5.46
C LEU A 52 -2.94 3.28 5.14
N PHE A 53 -2.65 1.99 5.10
CA PHE A 53 -1.32 1.48 4.74
C PHE A 53 -1.40 0.66 3.47
N LEU A 54 -0.58 1.03 2.48
CA LEU A 54 -0.40 0.25 1.27
C LEU A 54 0.94 -0.47 1.37
N ILE A 55 0.91 -1.79 1.31
CA ILE A 55 2.12 -2.62 1.32
C ILE A 55 2.47 -2.91 -0.12
N LEU A 56 3.55 -2.31 -0.61
CA LEU A 56 3.95 -2.33 -2.01
C LEU A 56 5.27 -3.07 -2.19
N GLN A 57 5.34 -3.87 -3.23
CA GLN A 57 6.57 -4.54 -3.62
C GLN A 57 6.89 -4.18 -5.06
N PRO A 58 7.79 -3.19 -5.29
CA PRO A 58 8.22 -2.85 -6.64
C PRO A 58 8.92 -4.02 -7.32
N ASP A 59 8.86 -4.07 -8.64
CA ASP A 59 9.62 -5.05 -9.41
C ASP A 59 11.11 -4.79 -9.23
N ARG A 60 11.93 -5.82 -9.46
CA ARG A 60 13.36 -5.76 -9.20
C ARG A 60 14.07 -4.60 -9.90
N ASP A 61 13.69 -4.32 -11.15
CA ASP A 61 14.31 -3.29 -11.97
C ASP A 61 13.52 -1.97 -11.98
N GLU A 62 12.59 -1.82 -11.05
CA GLU A 62 11.74 -0.64 -10.98
C GLU A 62 12.53 0.62 -10.62
N ASN A 63 12.21 1.73 -11.28
CA ASN A 63 12.69 3.03 -10.87
C ASN A 63 11.86 3.51 -9.68
N VAL A 64 12.50 3.65 -8.53
CA VAL A 64 11.82 3.97 -7.25
C VAL A 64 11.02 5.27 -7.34
N LYS A 65 11.61 6.31 -7.92
CA LYS A 65 10.93 7.61 -8.03
C LYS A 65 9.67 7.53 -8.86
N LYS A 66 9.75 6.85 -10.01
CA LYS A 66 8.58 6.66 -10.88
C LYS A 66 7.53 5.80 -10.22
N PHE A 67 7.95 4.76 -9.50
CA PHE A 67 7.06 3.89 -8.76
C PHE A 67 6.28 4.67 -7.70
N CYS A 68 6.97 5.42 -6.87
CA CYS A 68 6.34 6.24 -5.83
C CYS A 68 5.39 7.28 -6.44
N GLN A 69 5.79 7.89 -7.55
CA GLN A 69 4.95 8.87 -8.24
C GLN A 69 3.66 8.25 -8.77
N ARG A 70 3.76 7.06 -9.35
CA ARG A 70 2.58 6.34 -9.85
C ARG A 70 1.59 6.06 -8.73
N TRP A 71 2.07 5.56 -7.60
CA TRP A 71 1.21 5.25 -6.46
C TRP A 71 0.68 6.51 -5.79
N ASP A 72 1.46 7.57 -5.73
CA ASP A 72 0.97 8.88 -5.28
C ASP A 72 -0.18 9.37 -6.15
N ASN A 73 -0.10 9.17 -7.46
CA ASN A 73 -1.19 9.54 -8.36
C ASN A 73 -2.46 8.74 -8.09
N ASN A 74 -2.33 7.44 -7.83
CA ASN A 74 -3.47 6.60 -7.47
C ASN A 74 -4.09 7.04 -6.15
N ILE A 75 -3.27 7.34 -5.16
CA ILE A 75 -3.72 7.83 -3.85
C ILE A 75 -4.43 9.17 -4.00
N MET A 76 -3.87 10.06 -4.80
CA MET A 76 -4.47 11.38 -5.03
C MET A 76 -5.85 11.25 -5.67
N ALA A 77 -6.00 10.36 -6.66
CA ALA A 77 -7.30 10.10 -7.27
C ALA A 77 -8.30 9.56 -6.26
N PHE A 78 -7.87 8.64 -5.40
CA PHE A 78 -8.69 8.11 -4.32
C PHE A 78 -9.15 9.22 -3.37
N ILE A 79 -8.25 10.10 -2.97
CA ILE A 79 -8.58 11.22 -2.09
C ILE A 79 -9.61 12.16 -2.73
N LYS A 80 -9.45 12.43 -4.03
CA LYS A 80 -10.32 13.37 -4.73
C LYS A 80 -11.70 12.80 -5.09
N PHE A 81 -11.75 11.54 -5.48
CA PHE A 81 -12.95 10.95 -6.08
C PHE A 81 -13.47 9.72 -5.39
N GLY A 82 -12.71 9.16 -4.43
CA GLY A 82 -13.07 7.94 -3.77
C GLY A 82 -14.10 8.13 -2.66
N SER A 83 -14.60 7.00 -2.17
CA SER A 83 -15.45 6.96 -0.99
C SER A 83 -15.13 5.69 -0.21
N LEU A 84 -15.45 5.69 1.08
CA LEU A 84 -15.34 4.50 1.91
C LEU A 84 -16.72 3.84 2.06
N PRO A 85 -16.77 2.57 2.54
CA PRO A 85 -18.04 1.82 2.58
C PRO A 85 -19.20 2.52 3.27
N ASP A 86 -18.94 3.43 4.19
CA ASP A 86 -20.00 4.19 4.88
C ASP A 86 -20.43 5.41 4.08
N ASP A 87 -20.03 5.49 2.84
CA ASP A 87 -20.32 6.57 1.93
C ASP A 87 -20.01 7.93 2.52
N ASN A 88 -18.80 8.11 2.94
CA ASN A 88 -18.53 9.33 3.63
C ASN A 88 -17.26 10.00 3.12
N ARG A 89 -17.46 11.09 2.39
CA ARG A 89 -16.33 11.93 1.98
C ARG A 89 -15.57 12.47 3.20
N GLU A 90 -16.22 12.55 4.34
CA GLU A 90 -15.56 12.97 5.59
C GLU A 90 -14.52 11.94 6.03
N SER A 91 -14.79 10.65 5.82
CA SER A 91 -13.80 9.60 6.12
C SER A 91 -12.56 9.74 5.25
N ILE A 92 -12.74 10.07 3.97
CA ILE A 92 -11.61 10.34 3.07
C ILE A 92 -10.79 11.54 3.55
N LYS A 93 -11.45 12.58 4.03
CA LYS A 93 -10.74 13.76 4.57
C LYS A 93 -9.89 13.39 5.78
N LYS A 94 -10.37 12.48 6.63
CA LYS A 94 -9.58 11.99 7.76
C LYS A 94 -8.34 11.24 7.30
N LEU A 95 -8.47 10.44 6.25
CA LEU A 95 -7.36 9.67 5.71
C LEU A 95 -6.29 10.52 5.03
N ARG A 96 -6.67 11.66 4.48
CA ARG A 96 -5.84 12.47 3.59
C ARG A 96 -4.39 12.64 4.04
N TYR A 97 -4.16 12.81 5.33
CA TYR A 97 -2.84 13.05 5.89
C TYR A 97 -2.23 11.82 6.56
N ASN A 98 -2.91 10.70 6.51
CA ASN A 98 -2.51 9.48 7.22
C ASN A 98 -2.45 8.26 6.29
N ILE A 99 -1.99 8.47 5.07
CA ILE A 99 -1.79 7.38 4.11
C ILE A 99 -0.29 7.10 4.01
N VAL A 100 0.08 5.84 4.18
CA VAL A 100 1.48 5.41 4.18
C VAL A 100 1.71 4.36 3.12
N GLN A 101 2.72 4.57 2.29
CA GLN A 101 3.25 3.55 1.39
C GLN A 101 4.40 2.84 2.10
N VAL A 102 4.22 1.54 2.35
CA VAL A 102 5.29 0.69 2.87
C VAL A 102 5.91 -0.02 1.69
N ILE A 103 7.14 0.33 1.35
CA ILE A 103 7.82 -0.12 0.13
C ILE A 103 8.85 -1.17 0.50
N LEU A 104 8.66 -2.40 0.01
CA LEU A 104 9.50 -3.53 0.34
C LEU A 104 10.69 -3.63 -0.62
N TYR A 105 11.88 -3.87 -0.09
CA TYR A 105 13.07 -4.08 -0.88
C TYR A 105 13.93 -5.17 -0.25
N GLY A 106 14.98 -5.63 -0.94
CA GLY A 106 15.95 -6.55 -0.36
C GLY A 106 16.44 -7.61 -1.33
N ILE A 107 17.05 -8.64 -0.75
CA ILE A 107 17.60 -9.76 -1.49
C ILE A 107 16.63 -10.94 -1.29
N GLY A 108 16.41 -11.71 -2.36
CA GLY A 108 15.58 -12.89 -2.27
C GLY A 108 14.22 -12.71 -2.89
N GLU A 109 13.28 -13.56 -2.48
CA GLU A 109 11.96 -13.66 -3.08
C GLU A 109 10.90 -13.72 -2.01
N ASN A 110 9.67 -13.28 -2.35
CA ASN A 110 8.53 -13.50 -1.46
C ASN A 110 8.05 -14.96 -1.56
N ILE A 111 7.02 -15.30 -0.81
CA ILE A 111 6.50 -16.67 -0.77
C ILE A 111 5.99 -17.17 -2.13
N ASN A 112 5.70 -16.26 -3.05
CA ASN A 112 5.23 -16.59 -4.39
C ASN A 112 6.36 -16.60 -5.43
N GLY A 113 7.62 -16.48 -5.00
CA GLY A 113 8.77 -16.51 -5.89
C GLY A 113 9.06 -15.21 -6.61
N VAL A 114 8.40 -14.12 -6.25
CA VAL A 114 8.63 -12.81 -6.85
C VAL A 114 9.80 -12.13 -6.15
N LYS A 115 10.80 -11.73 -6.95
CA LYS A 115 12.02 -11.11 -6.43
C LYS A 115 11.75 -9.70 -5.93
N TYR A 116 12.35 -9.38 -4.78
CA TYR A 116 12.29 -8.02 -4.23
C TYR A 116 13.15 -7.05 -5.04
N MET A 117 12.75 -5.78 -5.03
CA MET A 117 13.56 -4.68 -5.55
C MET A 117 14.88 -4.62 -4.79
N ASN A 118 15.96 -4.29 -5.50
CA ASN A 118 17.27 -4.08 -4.87
C ASN A 118 17.21 -2.87 -3.93
N GLU A 119 18.12 -2.82 -2.97
CA GLU A 119 18.22 -1.67 -2.09
C GLU A 119 18.41 -0.39 -2.93
N PRO A 120 17.59 0.64 -2.71
CA PRO A 120 17.75 1.91 -3.41
C PRO A 120 19.10 2.57 -3.08
N ASP A 121 19.66 3.30 -4.05
CA ASP A 121 20.92 4.03 -3.84
C ASP A 121 20.79 5.07 -2.72
N ASP A 122 19.60 5.65 -2.58
CA ASP A 122 19.27 6.50 -1.46
C ASP A 122 17.79 6.33 -1.12
N PHE A 123 17.39 6.84 0.04
CA PHE A 123 16.01 6.77 0.50
C PHE A 123 15.34 8.16 0.47
N SER A 124 15.72 8.98 -0.52
CA SER A 124 15.20 10.34 -0.64
C SER A 124 13.68 10.41 -0.73
N GLU A 125 13.04 9.37 -1.28
CA GLU A 125 11.58 9.33 -1.39
C GLU A 125 10.89 9.29 -0.02
N GLU A 126 11.56 8.86 1.05
CA GLU A 126 11.01 8.92 2.39
C GLU A 126 10.75 10.36 2.85
N LYS A 127 11.43 11.32 2.24
CA LYS A 127 11.27 12.73 2.55
C LYS A 127 10.14 13.38 1.75
N SER A 128 9.64 12.69 0.74
CA SER A 128 8.55 13.18 -0.12
C SER A 128 7.21 12.80 0.49
N THR A 129 6.60 13.70 1.25
CA THR A 129 5.37 13.44 1.99
C THR A 129 4.18 14.27 1.51
N SER A 130 4.25 14.82 0.30
CA SER A 130 3.21 15.72 -0.21
C SER A 130 1.85 15.03 -0.41
N VAL A 131 1.85 13.76 -0.76
CA VAL A 131 0.63 12.96 -0.95
C VAL A 131 0.52 11.88 0.12
N SER A 132 1.60 11.15 0.36
CA SER A 132 1.65 10.07 1.34
C SER A 132 3.04 9.98 1.94
N ARG A 133 3.11 9.44 3.15
CA ARG A 133 4.39 9.06 3.75
C ARG A 133 4.90 7.80 3.08
N LYS A 134 6.22 7.67 3.00
CA LYS A 134 6.85 6.51 2.40
C LYS A 134 7.85 5.91 3.39
N ILE A 135 7.72 4.62 3.62
CA ILE A 135 8.60 3.86 4.52
C ILE A 135 9.18 2.70 3.74
N PHE A 136 10.51 2.60 3.72
CA PHE A 136 11.19 1.49 3.06
C PHE A 136 11.54 0.42 4.09
N ILE A 137 11.13 -0.82 3.83
CA ILE A 137 11.37 -1.94 4.73
C ILE A 137 12.11 -3.05 3.99
N LYS A 138 13.20 -3.53 4.57
CA LYS A 138 13.98 -4.62 4.02
C LYS A 138 13.23 -5.94 4.15
N SER A 139 13.31 -6.78 3.14
CA SER A 139 12.54 -8.03 3.04
C SER A 139 12.68 -8.95 4.25
N ASN A 140 13.87 -9.02 4.86
CA ASN A 140 14.10 -9.85 6.04
C ASN A 140 13.27 -9.39 7.24
N ASP A 141 12.97 -8.10 7.30
CA ASP A 141 12.17 -7.51 8.38
C ASP A 141 10.68 -7.60 8.05
N ALA A 142 10.36 -7.61 6.76
CA ALA A 142 8.99 -7.58 6.29
C ALA A 142 8.24 -8.90 6.45
N ASP A 143 8.95 -10.02 6.42
CA ASP A 143 8.35 -11.36 6.47
C ASP A 143 8.29 -11.95 7.88
N GLU A 144 8.69 -11.19 8.88
CA GLU A 144 8.65 -11.61 10.27
C GLU A 144 7.39 -11.18 10.99
#